data_328afdef85293340298ce2f5c5b4621b
#
_entry.id   328afdef85293340298ce2f5c5b4621b
#
_cell.length_a   1.000
_cell.length_b   1.000
_cell.length_c   1.000
_cell.angle_alpha   90.00
_cell.angle_beta   90.00
_cell.angle_gamma   90.00
#
_symmetry.space_group_name_H-M   'P 1'
#
loop_
_entity.id
_entity.type
_entity.pdbx_description
1 polymer ?
#
loop_
_entity_poly.entity_id
_entity_poly.type
_entity_poly.pdbx_seq_one_letter_code
_entity_poly.pdbx_strand_id
1 'polypeptide(L)'
;MDALGSYNTDEIVLKDIFVYINSPGGAVTAGLAIYDSMQFIKPDVATTCMGMAASMGAFLLTAGTKGKRAALPNSRVMIHQPLGGYQGQATDIEIHAKEILKVREELNQILAHHTGQKIKTIQSDTDRENYMNAAEAVKYGLVDKLLNSRAAAGDSEEEGMS
;
A
#
# COMPACT_ATOMS: atom_id res chain seq x y z
N MET A 1 -45.54 -26.69 -7.23
CA MET A 1 -44.57 -26.56 -8.34
C MET A 1 -43.64 -25.42 -8.00
N ASP A 2 -42.61 -25.71 -7.22
CA ASP A 2 -41.61 -24.69 -6.81
C ASP A 2 -40.26 -25.11 -7.34
N ALA A 3 -40.01 -24.72 -8.59
CA ALA A 3 -38.78 -24.99 -9.33
C ALA A 3 -37.78 -23.82 -9.22
N LEU A 4 -37.80 -23.11 -8.11
CA LEU A 4 -36.72 -22.22 -7.73
C LEU A 4 -36.02 -22.85 -6.54
N GLY A 5 -35.04 -23.71 -6.85
CA GLY A 5 -34.12 -24.19 -5.84
C GLY A 5 -33.68 -23.04 -4.98
N SER A 6 -33.82 -23.18 -3.66
CA SER A 6 -33.23 -22.27 -2.71
C SER A 6 -31.77 -22.19 -3.07
N TYR A 7 -31.36 -21.04 -3.61
CA TYR A 7 -29.95 -20.70 -3.62
C TYR A 7 -29.56 -20.64 -2.16
N ASN A 8 -28.81 -21.65 -1.74
CA ASN A 8 -28.19 -21.67 -0.44
C ASN A 8 -27.30 -20.44 -0.38
N THR A 9 -27.73 -19.45 0.38
CA THR A 9 -26.91 -18.24 0.69
C THR A 9 -25.88 -18.59 1.75
N ASP A 10 -25.36 -19.83 1.69
CA ASP A 10 -24.22 -20.23 2.51
C ASP A 10 -23.10 -19.26 2.23
N GLU A 11 -22.63 -18.63 3.26
CA GLU A 11 -21.60 -17.63 3.35
C GLU A 11 -20.66 -17.62 2.12
N ILE A 12 -20.77 -16.56 1.33
CA ILE A 12 -19.76 -16.30 0.29
C ILE A 12 -18.47 -15.99 1.04
N VAL A 13 -17.62 -16.98 1.23
CA VAL A 13 -16.28 -16.78 1.78
C VAL A 13 -15.48 -16.05 0.72
N LEU A 14 -15.29 -14.76 0.94
CA LEU A 14 -14.45 -13.94 0.09
C LEU A 14 -12.99 -14.34 0.30
N LYS A 15 -12.32 -14.76 -0.79
CA LYS A 15 -10.89 -15.03 -0.77
C LYS A 15 -10.09 -13.74 -0.88
N ASP A 16 -8.93 -13.69 -0.23
CA ASP A 16 -8.00 -12.59 -0.33
C ASP A 16 -7.54 -12.37 -1.78
N ILE A 17 -7.31 -11.11 -2.11
CA ILE A 17 -6.66 -10.70 -3.36
C ILE A 17 -5.17 -10.49 -3.07
N PHE A 18 -4.32 -11.22 -3.79
CA PHE A 18 -2.88 -11.13 -3.62
C PHE A 18 -2.28 -10.18 -4.66
N VAL A 19 -1.57 -9.15 -4.18
CA VAL A 19 -0.87 -8.18 -5.01
C VAL A 19 0.62 -8.29 -4.76
N TYR A 20 1.36 -8.74 -5.77
CA TYR A 20 2.81 -8.81 -5.74
C TYR A 20 3.40 -7.57 -6.39
N ILE A 21 4.27 -6.86 -5.67
CA ILE A 21 4.77 -5.54 -6.07
C ILE A 21 6.28 -5.60 -6.32
N ASN A 22 6.67 -5.30 -7.56
CA ASN A 22 8.02 -4.98 -7.96
C ASN A 22 7.93 -3.76 -8.89
N SER A 23 8.04 -2.55 -8.33
CA SER A 23 7.73 -1.31 -9.04
C SER A 23 8.57 -0.14 -8.55
N PRO A 24 9.11 0.70 -9.44
CA PRO A 24 9.76 1.96 -9.10
C PRO A 24 8.77 3.08 -8.75
N GLY A 25 7.47 2.83 -8.86
CA GLY A 25 6.41 3.82 -8.72
C GLY A 25 5.75 4.18 -10.05
N GLY A 26 5.15 5.36 -10.10
CA GLY A 26 4.42 5.83 -11.29
C GLY A 26 3.55 7.04 -10.99
N ALA A 27 2.58 7.29 -11.87
CA ALA A 27 1.67 8.42 -11.76
C ALA A 27 0.82 8.34 -10.48
N VAL A 28 0.79 9.43 -9.72
CA VAL A 28 0.06 9.51 -8.45
C VAL A 28 -1.43 9.22 -8.65
N THR A 29 -2.05 9.80 -9.68
CA THR A 29 -3.49 9.61 -9.96
C THR A 29 -3.83 8.16 -10.29
N ALA A 30 -2.95 7.45 -11.01
CA ALA A 30 -3.14 6.03 -11.29
C ALA A 30 -3.00 5.19 -10.00
N GLY A 31 -2.03 5.53 -9.15
CA GLY A 31 -1.84 4.88 -7.86
C GLY A 31 -3.01 5.11 -6.91
N LEU A 32 -3.55 6.32 -6.83
CA LEU A 32 -4.73 6.63 -6.01
C LEU A 32 -5.99 5.89 -6.51
N ALA A 33 -6.16 5.71 -7.83
CA ALA A 33 -7.26 4.92 -8.37
C ALA A 33 -7.19 3.44 -7.93
N ILE A 34 -5.98 2.87 -7.89
CA ILE A 34 -5.77 1.51 -7.37
C ILE A 34 -6.01 1.50 -5.85
N TYR A 35 -5.48 2.47 -5.12
CA TYR A 35 -5.68 2.61 -3.68
C TYR A 35 -7.16 2.63 -3.32
N ASP A 36 -7.94 3.52 -3.94
CA ASP A 36 -9.38 3.63 -3.69
C ASP A 36 -10.10 2.31 -3.99
N SER A 37 -9.71 1.63 -5.08
CA SER A 37 -10.27 0.31 -5.41
C SER A 37 -9.96 -0.73 -4.34
N MET A 38 -8.72 -0.76 -3.82
CA MET A 38 -8.30 -1.67 -2.73
C MET A 38 -9.10 -1.40 -1.44
N GLN A 39 -9.40 -0.14 -1.13
CA GLN A 39 -10.18 0.22 0.07
C GLN A 39 -11.69 -0.01 -0.12
N PHE A 40 -12.18 0.03 -1.36
CA PHE A 40 -13.61 -0.08 -1.66
C PHE A 40 -14.13 -1.52 -1.69
N ILE A 41 -13.32 -2.46 -2.13
CA ILE A 41 -13.73 -3.87 -2.28
C ILE A 41 -13.86 -4.57 -0.93
N LYS A 42 -14.70 -5.61 -0.87
CA LYS A 42 -14.92 -6.39 0.36
C LYS A 42 -13.78 -7.36 0.69
N PRO A 43 -13.19 -8.08 -0.31
CA PRO A 43 -12.07 -8.98 -0.03
C PRO A 43 -10.88 -8.24 0.57
N ASP A 44 -10.17 -8.90 1.49
CA ASP A 44 -8.88 -8.38 1.95
C ASP A 44 -7.85 -8.36 0.82
N VAL A 45 -6.99 -7.36 0.84
CA VAL A 45 -5.91 -7.22 -0.15
C VAL A 45 -4.57 -7.47 0.54
N ALA A 46 -4.00 -8.65 0.27
CA ALA A 46 -2.68 -9.03 0.75
C ALA A 46 -1.60 -8.51 -0.20
N THR A 47 -0.68 -7.69 0.29
CA THR A 47 0.38 -7.09 -0.52
C THR A 47 1.75 -7.68 -0.17
N THR A 48 2.58 -7.95 -1.17
CA THR A 48 3.93 -8.48 -0.97
C THR A 48 4.95 -7.76 -1.86
N CYS A 49 5.97 -7.18 -1.23
CA CYS A 49 7.11 -6.61 -1.95
C CYS A 49 8.08 -7.71 -2.38
N MET A 50 8.38 -7.76 -3.69
CA MET A 50 9.38 -8.62 -4.29
C MET A 50 10.36 -7.76 -5.10
N GLY A 51 11.62 -7.70 -4.71
CA GLY A 51 12.61 -6.83 -5.33
C GLY A 51 12.49 -5.39 -4.83
N MET A 52 11.63 -4.56 -5.40
CA MET A 52 11.48 -3.17 -5.00
C MET A 52 10.01 -2.72 -4.98
N ALA A 53 9.68 -1.95 -3.97
CA ALA A 53 8.46 -1.14 -3.94
C ALA A 53 8.86 0.31 -3.63
N ALA A 54 8.85 1.17 -4.64
CA ALA A 54 9.27 2.56 -4.50
C ALA A 54 8.14 3.53 -4.84
N SER A 55 8.10 4.70 -4.17
CA SER A 55 7.15 5.77 -4.47
C SER A 55 5.69 5.26 -4.39
N MET A 56 4.90 5.39 -5.45
CA MET A 56 3.53 4.84 -5.49
C MET A 56 3.49 3.32 -5.30
N GLY A 57 4.57 2.57 -5.63
CA GLY A 57 4.69 1.15 -5.32
C GLY A 57 4.75 0.88 -3.81
N ALA A 58 5.52 1.68 -3.07
CA ALA A 58 5.56 1.62 -1.60
C ALA A 58 4.23 2.03 -0.96
N PHE A 59 3.58 3.03 -1.54
CA PHE A 59 2.27 3.50 -1.11
C PHE A 59 1.23 2.37 -1.20
N LEU A 60 1.12 1.70 -2.36
CA LEU A 60 0.19 0.59 -2.56
C LEU A 60 0.55 -0.65 -1.71
N LEU A 61 1.85 -0.92 -1.50
CA LEU A 61 2.31 -1.97 -0.60
C LEU A 61 1.75 -1.73 0.82
N THR A 62 1.90 -0.51 1.30
CA THR A 62 1.49 -0.10 2.64
C THR A 62 -0.03 -0.06 2.80
N ALA A 63 -0.77 0.15 1.69
CA ALA A 63 -2.23 0.22 1.64
C ALA A 63 -2.94 -1.14 1.71
N GLY A 64 -2.21 -2.24 1.70
CA GLY A 64 -2.78 -3.59 1.90
C GLY A 64 -3.47 -3.74 3.26
N THR A 65 -4.29 -4.76 3.39
CA THR A 65 -4.99 -5.09 4.64
C THR A 65 -3.97 -5.33 5.75
N LYS A 66 -4.18 -4.68 6.89
CA LYS A 66 -3.27 -4.79 8.04
C LYS A 66 -3.16 -6.24 8.50
N GLY A 67 -1.92 -6.69 8.76
CA GLY A 67 -1.59 -8.09 9.06
C GLY A 67 -1.29 -8.94 7.82
N LYS A 68 -1.65 -8.45 6.61
CA LYS A 68 -1.48 -9.16 5.33
C LYS A 68 -0.48 -8.48 4.38
N ARG A 69 0.31 -7.52 4.89
CA ARG A 69 1.36 -6.83 4.13
C ARG A 69 2.71 -7.46 4.43
N ALA A 70 3.46 -7.80 3.39
CA ALA A 70 4.70 -8.56 3.54
C ALA A 70 5.82 -8.04 2.64
N ALA A 71 7.05 -8.40 2.98
CA ALA A 71 8.23 -8.17 2.15
C ALA A 71 9.13 -9.40 2.13
N LEU A 72 9.73 -9.71 0.98
CA LEU A 72 10.77 -10.73 0.87
C LEU A 72 12.12 -10.19 1.40
N PRO A 73 13.05 -11.07 1.87
CA PRO A 73 14.24 -10.65 2.61
C PRO A 73 15.15 -9.65 1.89
N ASN A 74 15.28 -9.80 0.58
CA ASN A 74 16.17 -8.95 -0.23
C ASN A 74 15.45 -7.76 -0.88
N SER A 75 14.17 -7.54 -0.57
CA SER A 75 13.43 -6.41 -1.13
C SER A 75 13.82 -5.08 -0.50
N ARG A 76 13.52 -4.01 -1.24
CA ARG A 76 13.71 -2.62 -0.83
C ARG A 76 12.39 -1.89 -0.92
N VAL A 77 12.14 -1.05 0.06
CA VAL A 77 10.99 -0.15 0.05
C VAL A 77 11.52 1.29 0.08
N MET A 78 11.01 2.16 -0.77
CA MET A 78 11.42 3.56 -0.79
C MET A 78 10.20 4.46 -0.77
N ILE A 79 10.20 5.40 0.18
CA ILE A 79 9.19 6.44 0.29
C ILE A 79 9.82 7.80 -0.02
N HIS A 80 9.07 8.65 -0.67
CA HIS A 80 9.42 10.05 -0.93
C HIS A 80 8.16 10.87 -1.26
N GLN A 81 8.29 12.20 -1.22
CA GLN A 81 7.23 13.09 -1.66
C GLN A 81 6.97 12.98 -3.18
N PRO A 82 5.76 13.31 -3.65
CA PRO A 82 5.46 13.27 -5.08
C PRO A 82 6.38 14.21 -5.86
N LEU A 83 6.88 13.72 -6.99
CA LEU A 83 7.59 14.54 -7.95
C LEU A 83 6.57 15.28 -8.82
N GLY A 84 6.83 16.54 -9.08
CA GLY A 84 6.02 17.35 -9.97
C GLY A 84 6.83 18.44 -10.63
N GLY A 85 6.42 18.81 -11.82
CA GLY A 85 6.95 19.93 -12.56
C GLY A 85 5.88 20.42 -13.53
N TYR A 86 5.86 21.73 -13.74
CA TYR A 86 4.95 22.35 -14.70
C TYR A 86 5.66 23.52 -15.38
N GLN A 87 5.43 23.66 -16.68
CA GLN A 87 5.92 24.76 -17.48
C GLN A 87 4.73 25.47 -18.14
N GLY A 88 4.58 26.77 -17.91
CA GLY A 88 3.44 27.52 -18.42
C GLY A 88 3.44 28.96 -17.92
N GLN A 89 2.29 29.62 -17.98
CA GLN A 89 2.11 30.97 -17.43
C GLN A 89 2.26 30.97 -15.90
N ALA A 90 2.72 32.09 -15.32
CA ALA A 90 2.98 32.20 -13.89
C ALA A 90 1.78 31.78 -13.02
N THR A 91 0.58 32.18 -13.41
CA THR A 91 -0.67 31.83 -12.70
C THR A 91 -0.94 30.33 -12.73
N ASP A 92 -0.69 29.67 -13.87
CA ASP A 92 -0.88 28.23 -14.02
C ASP A 92 0.16 27.46 -13.18
N ILE A 93 1.41 27.93 -13.14
CA ILE A 93 2.47 27.37 -12.27
C ILE A 93 2.03 27.42 -10.81
N GLU A 94 1.44 28.54 -10.37
CA GLU A 94 0.95 28.68 -8.98
C GLU A 94 -0.18 27.70 -8.67
N ILE A 95 -1.12 27.50 -9.60
CA ILE A 95 -2.24 26.55 -9.46
C ILE A 95 -1.69 25.13 -9.31
N HIS A 96 -0.77 24.71 -10.20
CA HIS A 96 -0.18 23.37 -10.15
C HIS A 96 0.68 23.16 -8.89
N ALA A 97 1.43 24.18 -8.45
CA ALA A 97 2.21 24.08 -7.22
C ALA A 97 1.30 23.87 -5.99
N LYS A 98 0.19 24.60 -5.90
CA LYS A 98 -0.79 24.41 -4.81
C LYS A 98 -1.40 23.01 -4.83
N GLU A 99 -1.71 22.48 -6.02
CA GLU A 99 -2.28 21.14 -6.16
C GLU A 99 -1.29 20.05 -5.74
N ILE A 100 -0.02 20.13 -6.17
CA ILE A 100 1.02 19.20 -5.75
C ILE A 100 1.19 19.19 -4.22
N LEU A 101 1.14 20.36 -3.57
CA LEU A 101 1.24 20.45 -2.11
C LEU A 101 0.05 19.80 -1.40
N LYS A 102 -1.17 19.93 -1.93
CA LYS A 102 -2.36 19.22 -1.39
C LYS A 102 -2.20 17.70 -1.52
N VAL A 103 -1.86 17.24 -2.72
CA VAL A 103 -1.64 15.82 -2.99
C VAL A 103 -0.57 15.25 -2.06
N ARG A 104 0.54 15.98 -1.83
CA ARG A 104 1.59 15.59 -0.88
C ARG A 104 1.02 15.39 0.52
N GLU A 105 0.21 16.32 1.00
CA GLU A 105 -0.38 16.23 2.34
C GLU A 105 -1.34 15.05 2.45
N GLU A 106 -2.18 14.81 1.44
CA GLU A 106 -3.10 13.66 1.39
C GLU A 106 -2.34 12.32 1.42
N LEU A 107 -1.29 12.18 0.61
CA LEU A 107 -0.46 10.97 0.60
C LEU A 107 0.23 10.75 1.95
N ASN A 108 0.72 11.80 2.58
CA ASN A 108 1.34 11.71 3.90
C ASN A 108 0.34 11.28 4.98
N GLN A 109 -0.90 11.78 4.93
CA GLN A 109 -1.96 11.38 5.87
C GLN A 109 -2.32 9.90 5.69
N ILE A 110 -2.43 9.43 4.45
CA ILE A 110 -2.70 8.02 4.15
C ILE A 110 -1.55 7.13 4.65
N LEU A 111 -0.30 7.51 4.38
CA LEU A 111 0.86 6.77 4.90
C LEU A 111 0.89 6.75 6.43
N ALA A 112 0.61 7.87 7.09
CA ALA A 112 0.53 7.93 8.55
C ALA A 112 -0.56 7.00 9.10
N HIS A 113 -1.72 6.95 8.46
CA HIS A 113 -2.82 6.06 8.82
C HIS A 113 -2.40 4.59 8.75
N HIS A 114 -1.82 4.16 7.62
CA HIS A 114 -1.48 2.76 7.40
C HIS A 114 -0.24 2.28 8.18
N THR A 115 0.73 3.17 8.41
CA THR A 115 1.96 2.82 9.14
C THR A 115 1.83 2.95 10.64
N GLY A 116 0.90 3.78 11.13
CA GLY A 116 0.81 4.17 12.53
C GLY A 116 1.86 5.21 12.96
N GLN A 117 2.65 5.74 12.02
CA GLN A 117 3.61 6.81 12.28
C GLN A 117 2.91 8.16 12.48
N LYS A 118 3.55 9.06 13.22
CA LYS A 118 3.07 10.44 13.33
C LYS A 118 3.21 11.17 12.00
N ILE A 119 2.24 12.01 11.66
CA ILE A 119 2.26 12.77 10.40
C ILE A 119 3.57 13.58 10.22
N LYS A 120 4.10 14.18 11.28
CA LYS A 120 5.38 14.91 11.24
C LYS A 120 6.58 14.01 10.90
N THR A 121 6.55 12.75 11.35
CA THR A 121 7.56 11.75 11.01
C THR A 121 7.48 11.43 9.52
N ILE A 122 6.29 11.13 9.01
CA ILE A 122 6.07 10.87 7.58
C ILE A 122 6.51 12.06 6.73
N GLN A 123 6.12 13.29 7.08
CA GLN A 123 6.52 14.51 6.37
C GLN A 123 8.04 14.68 6.28
N SER A 124 8.75 14.41 7.39
CA SER A 124 10.22 14.46 7.43
C SER A 124 10.85 13.36 6.60
N ASP A 125 10.34 12.13 6.73
CA ASP A 125 10.94 10.93 6.13
C ASP A 125 10.65 10.80 4.64
N THR A 126 9.62 11.48 4.14
CA THR A 126 9.28 11.55 2.72
C THR A 126 9.84 12.79 2.02
N ASP A 127 10.50 13.70 2.72
CA ASP A 127 11.03 14.94 2.10
C ASP A 127 12.08 14.64 1.03
N ARG A 128 12.83 13.56 1.20
CA ARG A 128 13.78 13.00 0.23
C ARG A 128 13.57 11.50 0.12
N GLU A 129 14.26 10.86 -0.83
CA GLU A 129 14.24 9.42 -0.97
C GLU A 129 14.74 8.73 0.31
N ASN A 130 13.87 7.94 0.91
CA ASN A 130 14.14 7.19 2.12
C ASN A 130 14.01 5.69 1.82
N TYR A 131 15.16 5.04 1.68
CA TYR A 131 15.27 3.61 1.37
C TYR A 131 15.31 2.78 2.65
N MET A 132 14.51 1.73 2.67
CA MET A 132 14.44 0.76 3.76
C MET A 132 14.62 -0.66 3.22
N ASN A 133 15.40 -1.48 3.93
CA ASN A 133 15.37 -2.92 3.72
C ASN A 133 14.07 -3.51 4.29
N ALA A 134 13.83 -4.81 4.05
CA ALA A 134 12.60 -5.46 4.45
C ALA A 134 12.35 -5.41 5.97
N ALA A 135 13.38 -5.59 6.80
CA ALA A 135 13.27 -5.55 8.26
C ALA A 135 12.99 -4.12 8.77
N GLU A 136 13.62 -3.12 8.16
CA GLU A 136 13.36 -1.69 8.45
C GLU A 136 11.93 -1.31 8.05
N ALA A 137 11.43 -1.81 6.92
CA ALA A 137 10.06 -1.58 6.47
C ALA A 137 9.01 -2.17 7.44
N VAL A 138 9.27 -3.35 8.02
CA VAL A 138 8.45 -3.93 9.09
C VAL A 138 8.47 -3.02 10.32
N LYS A 139 9.67 -2.64 10.80
CA LYS A 139 9.81 -1.78 11.98
C LYS A 139 9.15 -0.41 11.81
N TYR A 140 9.17 0.13 10.58
CA TYR A 140 8.53 1.40 10.25
C TYR A 140 7.01 1.30 10.19
N GLY A 141 6.47 0.11 9.87
CA GLY A 141 5.04 -0.14 9.72
C GLY A 141 4.55 -0.10 8.27
N LEU A 142 5.46 -0.05 7.27
CA LEU A 142 5.10 -0.13 5.85
C LEU A 142 4.57 -1.49 5.46
N VAL A 143 5.09 -2.54 6.10
CA VAL A 143 4.61 -3.92 6.00
C VAL A 143 4.49 -4.54 7.39
N ASP A 144 3.78 -5.65 7.50
CA ASP A 144 3.52 -6.32 8.78
C ASP A 144 4.51 -7.44 9.07
N LYS A 145 5.04 -8.10 8.04
CA LYS A 145 5.89 -9.27 8.19
C LYS A 145 6.96 -9.42 7.12
N LEU A 146 8.04 -10.09 7.51
CA LEU A 146 9.12 -10.54 6.64
C LEU A 146 8.91 -12.02 6.31
N LEU A 147 8.83 -12.37 5.03
CA LEU A 147 8.67 -13.76 4.58
C LEU A 147 10.01 -14.38 4.24
N ASN A 148 10.63 -15.08 5.21
CA ASN A 148 11.95 -15.69 5.04
C ASN A 148 11.93 -17.04 4.30
N SER A 149 10.83 -17.77 4.36
CA SER A 149 10.67 -19.06 3.70
C SER A 149 9.19 -19.37 3.46
N ARG A 150 8.92 -20.41 2.66
CA ARG A 150 7.56 -20.87 2.39
C ARG A 150 6.85 -21.38 3.66
N ALA A 151 7.59 -21.94 4.62
CA ALA A 151 7.04 -22.38 5.91
C ALA A 151 6.52 -21.19 6.75
N ALA A 152 7.21 -20.05 6.74
CA ALA A 152 6.79 -18.84 7.45
C ALA A 152 5.54 -18.17 6.84
N ALA A 153 5.12 -18.56 5.65
CA ALA A 153 3.91 -18.05 5.01
C ALA A 153 2.65 -18.87 5.37
N GLY A 154 2.83 -20.11 5.84
CA GLY A 154 1.76 -21.05 6.17
C GLY A 154 1.31 -21.04 7.63
N ASP A 155 2.17 -20.62 8.55
CA ASP A 155 1.92 -20.72 9.99
C ASP A 155 0.86 -19.72 10.53
N SER A 156 0.34 -18.84 9.69
CA SER A 156 -0.73 -17.90 10.07
C SER A 156 -2.15 -18.43 9.88
N GLU A 157 -2.33 -19.61 9.28
CA GLU A 157 -3.66 -20.18 9.02
C GLU A 157 -4.11 -21.20 10.09
N GLU A 158 -3.22 -21.74 10.93
CA GLU A 158 -3.56 -22.76 11.92
C GLU A 158 -3.92 -22.25 13.32
N GLU A 159 -3.60 -21.01 13.68
CA GLU A 159 -3.96 -20.47 15.00
C GLU A 159 -5.41 -19.97 15.12
N GLY A 160 -6.20 -20.03 14.07
CA GLY A 160 -7.61 -19.59 14.04
C GLY A 160 -8.65 -20.71 14.18
N MET A 161 -8.24 -21.99 14.33
CA MET A 161 -9.15 -23.14 14.43
C MET A 161 -8.87 -23.97 15.68
N SER A 162 -8.97 -23.37 16.85
CA SER A 162 -9.03 -24.11 18.11
C SER A 162 -10.08 -23.50 19.02
#